data_fe3a5ba018c8544160dda06ce23e5cca
#
_entry.id   fe3a5ba018c8544160dda06ce23e5cca
#
_cell.length_a   1.000
_cell.length_b   1.000
_cell.length_c   1.000
_cell.angle_alpha   90.00
_cell.angle_beta   90.00
_cell.angle_gamma   90.00
#
_symmetry.space_group_name_H-M   'P 1'
#
loop_
_entity.id
_entity.type
_entity.pdbx_description
1 polymer ?
#
loop_
_entity_poly.entity_id
_entity_poly.type
_entity_poly.pdbx_seq_one_letter_code
_entity_poly.pdbx_strand_id
1 'polypeptide(L)'
;MSVITPEQYADRILNDDVRALLVAEAKNAQGELTSERIEERRAEIAQAIKTQNPSEVVNRRIGKVKSTEGVRVYLGKNGGQLSHQAVNDRVKKHNLLRVKTKAGRNANPAFQFVDGGVHANIRKLLHVLLGAEMSDWGVAFWLTEPMDFIGGRRPIDVLDDEGEFGLVLARAQADAGDLKAAH
;
A
#
# COMPACT_ATOMS: atom_id res chain seq x y z
N MET A 1 -4.62 -0.08 21.68
CA MET A 1 -3.79 0.46 20.57
C MET A 1 -2.46 0.86 21.18
N SER A 2 -1.42 0.06 20.94
CA SER A 2 -0.06 0.44 21.38
C SER A 2 0.47 1.53 20.48
N VAL A 3 0.68 2.71 21.05
CA VAL A 3 1.39 3.81 20.39
C VAL A 3 2.85 3.37 20.28
N ILE A 4 3.34 3.20 19.06
CA ILE A 4 4.76 2.92 18.82
C ILE A 4 5.58 4.19 19.13
N THR A 5 6.71 4.02 19.83
CA THR A 5 7.62 5.12 20.11
C THR A 5 8.32 5.58 18.81
N PRO A 6 8.84 6.82 18.75
CA PRO A 6 9.62 7.30 17.60
C PRO A 6 10.79 6.38 17.24
N GLU A 7 11.42 5.74 18.23
CA GLU A 7 12.51 4.77 18.04
C GLU A 7 11.99 3.48 17.38
N GLN A 8 10.88 2.94 17.87
CA GLN A 8 10.25 1.76 17.27
C GLN A 8 9.73 2.05 15.84
N TYR A 9 9.34 3.29 15.56
CA TYR A 9 8.97 3.75 14.22
C TYR A 9 10.22 3.81 13.32
N ALA A 10 11.33 4.34 13.82
CA ALA A 10 12.59 4.39 13.10
C ALA A 10 13.14 2.99 12.79
N ASP A 11 13.08 2.07 13.76
CA ASP A 11 13.52 0.68 13.59
C ASP A 11 12.65 -0.10 12.58
N ARG A 12 11.38 0.26 12.44
CA ARG A 12 10.48 -0.36 11.43
C ARG A 12 10.64 0.24 10.04
N ILE A 13 11.09 1.50 9.93
CA ILE A 13 11.39 2.15 8.63
C ILE A 13 12.76 1.72 8.12
N LEU A 14 13.72 1.48 9.01
CA LEU A 14 15.01 0.85 8.70
C LEU A 14 14.80 -0.67 8.53
N ASN A 15 14.00 -1.04 7.53
CA ASN A 15 13.83 -2.44 7.18
C ASN A 15 15.18 -3.04 6.72
N ASP A 16 15.26 -4.35 6.67
CA ASP A 16 16.49 -5.07 6.32
C ASP A 16 17.07 -4.66 4.97
N ASP A 17 16.25 -4.18 4.03
CA ASP A 17 16.67 -3.71 2.70
C ASP A 17 17.44 -2.39 2.79
N VAL A 18 16.97 -1.42 3.59
CA VAL A 18 17.69 -0.15 3.82
C VAL A 18 19.00 -0.43 4.58
N ARG A 19 18.97 -1.37 5.52
CA ARG A 19 20.16 -1.83 6.24
C ARG A 19 21.16 -2.50 5.31
N ALA A 20 20.70 -3.38 4.41
CA ALA A 20 21.54 -4.05 3.41
C ALA A 20 22.15 -3.05 2.43
N LEU A 21 21.39 -2.06 1.98
CA LEU A 21 21.87 -0.97 1.12
C LEU A 21 22.95 -0.14 1.82
N LEU A 22 22.74 0.27 3.06
CA LEU A 22 23.74 1.02 3.84
C LEU A 22 25.01 0.21 4.11
N VAL A 23 24.89 -1.10 4.36
CA VAL A 23 26.04 -2.01 4.51
C VAL A 23 26.79 -2.19 3.18
N ALA A 24 26.09 -2.30 2.06
CA ALA A 24 26.70 -2.39 0.73
C ALA A 24 27.42 -1.09 0.36
N GLU A 25 26.81 0.06 0.64
CA GLU A 25 27.39 1.38 0.44
C GLU A 25 28.67 1.56 1.29
N ALA A 26 28.63 1.13 2.56
CA ALA A 26 29.75 1.17 3.50
C ALA A 26 30.90 0.23 3.04
N LYS A 27 30.59 -0.93 2.48
CA LYS A 27 31.61 -1.86 1.93
C LYS A 27 32.25 -1.35 0.64
N ASN A 28 31.51 -0.59 -0.17
CA ASN A 28 31.99 0.01 -1.42
C ASN A 28 32.72 1.34 -1.22
N ALA A 29 32.59 1.96 -0.06
CA ALA A 29 33.31 3.18 0.28
C ALA A 29 34.79 2.83 0.50
N GLN A 30 35.66 3.21 -0.44
CA GLN A 30 37.13 3.06 -0.34
C GLN A 30 37.73 4.07 0.66
N GLY A 31 37.15 4.25 1.83
CA GLY A 31 37.61 5.18 2.85
C GLY A 31 37.14 4.80 4.24
N GLU A 32 37.88 5.25 5.26
CA GLU A 32 37.50 5.03 6.65
C GLU A 32 36.11 5.61 6.93
N LEU A 33 35.27 4.83 7.56
CA LEU A 33 33.98 5.26 8.11
C LEU A 33 34.26 6.11 9.35
N THR A 34 34.50 7.40 9.16
CA THR A 34 34.70 8.35 10.26
C THR A 34 33.34 8.69 10.89
N SER A 35 33.34 8.99 12.20
CA SER A 35 32.14 9.44 12.93
C SER A 35 31.50 10.67 12.27
N GLU A 36 32.29 11.56 11.69
CA GLU A 36 31.83 12.76 10.99
C GLU A 36 31.01 12.41 9.75
N ARG A 37 31.46 11.44 8.95
CA ARG A 37 30.75 10.95 7.75
C ARG A 37 29.47 10.22 8.09
N ILE A 38 29.42 9.54 9.24
CA ILE A 38 28.21 8.90 9.74
C ILE A 38 27.17 9.96 10.15
N GLU A 39 27.59 11.04 10.81
CA GLU A 39 26.69 12.13 11.21
C GLU A 39 26.20 12.96 10.00
N GLU A 40 27.06 13.22 9.00
CA GLU A 40 26.63 13.83 7.73
C GLU A 40 25.56 12.99 7.04
N ARG A 41 25.78 11.69 6.95
CA ARG A 41 24.80 10.78 6.31
C ARG A 41 23.51 10.67 7.09
N ARG A 42 23.57 10.69 8.42
CA ARG A 42 22.39 10.80 9.30
C ARG A 42 21.61 12.08 9.05
N ALA A 43 22.30 13.20 8.92
CA ALA A 43 21.68 14.48 8.63
C ALA A 43 21.01 14.50 7.25
N GLU A 44 21.66 13.94 6.22
CA GLU A 44 21.09 13.78 4.88
C GLU A 44 19.82 12.91 4.87
N ILE A 45 19.87 11.76 5.56
CA ILE A 45 18.71 10.86 5.68
C ILE A 45 17.58 11.55 6.46
N ALA A 46 17.90 12.23 7.55
CA ALA A 46 16.93 12.99 8.33
C ALA A 46 16.31 14.14 7.54
N GLN A 47 17.10 14.82 6.70
CA GLN A 47 16.64 15.85 5.79
C GLN A 47 15.76 15.26 4.68
N ALA A 48 16.16 14.16 4.08
CA ALA A 48 15.38 13.44 3.08
C ALA A 48 14.02 12.95 3.64
N ILE A 49 14.01 12.47 4.88
CA ILE A 49 12.77 12.08 5.58
C ILE A 49 11.89 13.31 5.87
N LYS A 50 12.48 14.45 6.24
CA LYS A 50 11.73 15.69 6.48
C LYS A 50 11.18 16.32 5.20
N THR A 51 11.93 16.23 4.10
CA THR A 51 11.54 16.79 2.79
C THR A 51 10.61 15.88 2.01
N GLN A 52 10.62 14.57 2.26
CA GLN A 52 9.61 13.66 1.72
C GLN A 52 8.29 13.89 2.47
N ASN A 53 7.43 14.71 1.86
CA ASN A 53 6.05 14.84 2.31
C ASN A 53 5.43 13.43 2.36
N PRO A 54 5.01 12.92 3.53
CA PRO A 54 4.40 11.59 3.62
C PRO A 54 3.24 11.38 2.64
N SER A 55 2.55 12.48 2.28
CA SER A 55 1.51 12.48 1.25
C SER A 55 2.05 12.20 -0.16
N GLU A 56 3.28 12.60 -0.48
CA GLU A 56 3.88 12.34 -1.79
C GLU A 56 4.37 10.90 -1.92
N VAL A 57 4.92 10.31 -0.87
CA VAL A 57 5.30 8.89 -0.85
C VAL A 57 4.05 8.02 -1.02
N VAL A 58 2.99 8.34 -0.30
CA VAL A 58 1.69 7.67 -0.42
C VAL A 58 1.11 7.85 -1.83
N ASN A 59 1.10 9.08 -2.36
CA ASN A 59 0.59 9.36 -3.72
C ASN A 59 1.45 8.68 -4.80
N ARG A 60 2.75 8.58 -4.60
CA ARG A 60 3.65 7.92 -5.54
C ARG A 60 3.44 6.41 -5.58
N ARG A 61 3.18 5.76 -4.42
CA ARG A 61 2.91 4.32 -4.33
C ARG A 61 1.50 3.95 -4.76
N ILE A 62 0.48 4.64 -4.24
CA ILE A 62 -0.93 4.31 -4.46
C ILE A 62 -1.47 4.97 -5.74
N GLY A 63 -0.80 6.02 -6.24
CA GLY A 63 -1.20 6.76 -7.41
C GLY A 63 -2.43 7.64 -7.17
N LYS A 64 -3.21 7.87 -8.22
CA LYS A 64 -4.40 8.70 -8.16
C LYS A 64 -5.47 8.11 -7.26
N VAL A 65 -6.22 8.96 -6.58
CA VAL A 65 -7.36 8.58 -5.75
C VAL A 65 -8.63 9.30 -6.21
N LYS A 66 -9.79 8.65 -6.01
CA LYS A 66 -11.10 9.27 -6.20
C LYS A 66 -11.69 9.64 -4.85
N SER A 67 -12.33 10.81 -4.75
CA SER A 67 -13.19 11.15 -3.62
C SER A 67 -14.42 10.25 -3.60
N THR A 68 -15.18 10.25 -2.49
CA THR A 68 -16.46 9.52 -2.43
C THR A 68 -17.40 9.97 -3.53
N GLU A 69 -17.45 11.29 -3.82
CA GLU A 69 -18.25 11.83 -4.91
C GLU A 69 -17.79 11.34 -6.28
N GLY A 70 -16.47 11.34 -6.53
CA GLY A 70 -15.91 10.79 -7.76
C GLY A 70 -16.24 9.31 -7.95
N VAL A 71 -16.31 8.52 -6.85
CA VAL A 71 -16.74 7.12 -6.91
C VAL A 71 -18.25 7.00 -7.22
N ARG A 72 -19.07 7.84 -6.63
CA ARG A 72 -20.53 7.85 -6.88
C ARG A 72 -20.83 8.07 -8.37
N VAL A 73 -20.17 9.03 -8.97
CA VAL A 73 -20.29 9.34 -10.41
C VAL A 73 -19.74 8.18 -11.25
N TYR A 74 -18.53 7.70 -10.92
CA TYR A 74 -17.85 6.68 -11.72
C TYR A 74 -18.60 5.34 -11.76
N LEU A 75 -19.15 4.91 -10.61
CA LEU A 75 -19.91 3.66 -10.50
C LEU A 75 -21.41 3.82 -10.82
N GLY A 76 -21.86 5.03 -11.12
CA GLY A 76 -23.23 5.31 -11.54
C GLY A 76 -23.48 4.75 -12.96
N LYS A 77 -24.67 4.18 -13.16
CA LYS A 77 -25.08 3.66 -14.47
C LYS A 77 -25.97 4.68 -15.19
N ASN A 78 -25.91 4.67 -16.53
CA ASN A 78 -26.79 5.49 -17.39
C ASN A 78 -26.78 7.00 -17.06
N GLY A 79 -25.61 7.56 -16.73
CA GLY A 79 -25.46 8.97 -16.36
C GLY A 79 -25.98 9.32 -14.95
N GLY A 80 -26.43 8.33 -14.17
CA GLY A 80 -26.82 8.50 -12.78
C GLY A 80 -25.64 8.47 -11.81
N GLN A 81 -25.95 8.67 -10.53
CA GLN A 81 -24.96 8.57 -9.45
C GLN A 81 -25.42 7.54 -8.42
N LEU A 82 -24.47 6.80 -7.83
CA LEU A 82 -24.77 5.97 -6.67
C LEU A 82 -25.10 6.84 -5.45
N SER A 83 -25.97 6.33 -4.56
CA SER A 83 -26.13 6.95 -3.26
C SER A 83 -24.89 6.82 -2.39
N HIS A 84 -24.71 7.71 -1.42
CA HIS A 84 -23.65 7.56 -0.41
C HIS A 84 -23.73 6.23 0.33
N GLN A 85 -24.96 5.80 0.65
CA GLN A 85 -25.21 4.50 1.30
C GLN A 85 -24.71 3.34 0.44
N ALA A 86 -25.01 3.35 -0.87
CA ALA A 86 -24.58 2.29 -1.78
C ALA A 86 -23.06 2.20 -1.90
N VAL A 87 -22.32 3.32 -1.81
CA VAL A 87 -20.86 3.33 -1.76
C VAL A 87 -20.37 2.78 -0.42
N ASN A 88 -20.95 3.19 0.71
CA ASN A 88 -20.59 2.68 2.02
C ASN A 88 -20.83 1.18 2.16
N ASP A 89 -21.92 0.67 1.60
CA ASP A 89 -22.25 -0.76 1.62
C ASP A 89 -21.21 -1.58 0.82
N ARG A 90 -20.68 -1.04 -0.29
CA ARG A 90 -19.57 -1.67 -1.03
C ARG A 90 -18.31 -1.77 -0.20
N VAL A 91 -17.97 -0.71 0.54
CA VAL A 91 -16.79 -0.72 1.43
C VAL A 91 -16.99 -1.76 2.55
N LYS A 92 -18.14 -1.74 3.24
CA LYS A 92 -18.46 -2.70 4.30
C LYS A 92 -18.45 -4.16 3.84
N LYS A 93 -18.82 -4.40 2.58
CA LYS A 93 -18.81 -5.73 1.96
C LYS A 93 -17.49 -6.07 1.27
N HIS A 94 -16.43 -5.36 1.51
CA HIS A 94 -15.11 -5.53 0.90
C HIS A 94 -15.13 -5.54 -0.65
N ASN A 95 -16.09 -4.86 -1.25
CA ASN A 95 -16.22 -4.72 -2.70
C ASN A 95 -15.62 -3.41 -3.23
N LEU A 96 -15.08 -2.59 -2.34
CA LEU A 96 -14.45 -1.29 -2.63
C LEU A 96 -13.43 -0.98 -1.53
N LEU A 97 -12.18 -0.71 -1.93
CA LEU A 97 -11.16 -0.25 -1.02
C LEU A 97 -11.28 1.25 -0.79
N ARG A 98 -11.32 1.63 0.48
CA ARG A 98 -11.31 3.02 0.91
C ARG A 98 -10.28 3.19 2.02
N VAL A 99 -9.42 4.17 1.89
CA VAL A 99 -8.45 4.54 2.92
C VAL A 99 -8.80 5.89 3.53
N LYS A 100 -8.32 6.15 4.73
CA LYS A 100 -8.40 7.46 5.39
C LYS A 100 -7.11 8.24 5.17
N THR A 101 -7.21 9.44 4.62
CA THR A 101 -6.05 10.35 4.54
C THR A 101 -5.64 10.84 5.93
N LYS A 102 -4.46 11.43 6.06
CA LYS A 102 -4.00 12.06 7.31
C LYS A 102 -4.98 13.13 7.84
N ALA A 103 -5.69 13.81 6.93
CA ALA A 103 -6.75 14.77 7.27
C ALA A 103 -8.11 14.12 7.58
N GLY A 104 -8.17 12.79 7.75
CA GLY A 104 -9.39 12.04 8.06
C GLY A 104 -10.37 11.91 6.88
N ARG A 105 -10.03 12.40 5.69
CA ARG A 105 -10.89 12.34 4.50
C ARG A 105 -10.84 10.96 3.86
N ASN A 106 -11.97 10.52 3.31
CA ASN A 106 -12.05 9.29 2.53
C ASN A 106 -11.36 9.45 1.17
N ALA A 107 -10.51 8.49 0.81
CA ALA A 107 -9.86 8.39 -0.48
C ALA A 107 -10.00 6.95 -0.99
N ASN A 108 -10.32 6.80 -2.27
CA ASN A 108 -10.49 5.50 -2.89
C ASN A 108 -9.44 5.37 -4.00
N PRO A 109 -8.46 4.46 -3.87
CA PRO A 109 -7.40 4.29 -4.85
C PRO A 109 -7.96 4.06 -6.26
N ALA A 110 -7.39 4.75 -7.25
CA ALA A 110 -7.93 4.72 -8.61
C ALA A 110 -7.65 3.41 -9.34
N PHE A 111 -6.59 2.68 -8.95
CA PHE A 111 -6.19 1.42 -9.56
C PHE A 111 -7.26 0.32 -9.51
N GLN A 112 -8.20 0.42 -8.57
CA GLN A 112 -9.25 -0.60 -8.41
C GLN A 112 -10.40 -0.48 -9.42
N PHE A 113 -10.43 0.59 -10.21
CA PHE A 113 -11.57 0.89 -11.09
C PHE A 113 -11.24 0.57 -12.56
N VAL A 114 -12.16 -0.12 -13.21
CA VAL A 114 -12.11 -0.47 -14.64
C VAL A 114 -13.53 -0.44 -15.20
N ASP A 115 -13.72 0.07 -16.40
CA ASP A 115 -14.96 0.05 -17.17
C ASP A 115 -16.24 0.38 -16.39
N GLY A 116 -16.20 1.45 -15.61
CA GLY A 116 -17.34 1.89 -14.77
C GLY A 116 -17.63 0.99 -13.57
N GLY A 117 -16.73 0.07 -13.22
CA GLY A 117 -16.85 -0.86 -12.11
C GLY A 117 -15.61 -0.93 -11.23
N VAL A 118 -15.64 -1.81 -10.23
CA VAL A 118 -14.46 -2.26 -9.50
C VAL A 118 -13.98 -3.56 -10.13
N HIS A 119 -12.70 -3.65 -10.46
CA HIS A 119 -12.07 -4.81 -11.08
C HIS A 119 -12.40 -6.10 -10.31
N ALA A 120 -12.84 -7.14 -11.03
CA ALA A 120 -13.31 -8.39 -10.41
C ALA A 120 -12.24 -9.06 -9.54
N ASN A 121 -10.99 -9.10 -10.01
CA ASN A 121 -9.89 -9.71 -9.30
C ASN A 121 -9.41 -8.86 -8.11
N ILE A 122 -9.50 -7.52 -8.17
CA ILE A 122 -9.33 -6.67 -6.99
C ILE A 122 -10.35 -7.03 -5.92
N ARG A 123 -11.63 -7.19 -6.26
CA ARG A 123 -12.65 -7.60 -5.27
C ARG A 123 -12.33 -8.92 -4.59
N LYS A 124 -11.82 -9.91 -5.33
CA LYS A 124 -11.39 -11.20 -4.74
C LYS A 124 -10.29 -10.97 -3.70
N LEU A 125 -9.27 -10.16 -4.03
CA LEU A 125 -8.17 -9.85 -3.11
C LEU A 125 -8.66 -9.07 -1.89
N LEU A 126 -9.56 -8.10 -2.07
CA LEU A 126 -10.16 -7.35 -0.95
C LEU A 126 -10.91 -8.26 0.01
N HIS A 127 -11.69 -9.22 -0.50
CA HIS A 127 -12.39 -10.19 0.35
C HIS A 127 -11.43 -11.06 1.17
N VAL A 128 -10.31 -11.47 0.59
CA VAL A 128 -9.29 -12.27 1.29
C VAL A 128 -8.58 -11.44 2.36
N LEU A 129 -8.00 -10.30 1.96
CA LEU A 129 -7.11 -9.51 2.81
C LEU A 129 -7.88 -8.73 3.91
N LEU A 130 -8.97 -8.03 3.55
CA LEU A 130 -9.80 -7.34 4.54
C LEU A 130 -10.60 -8.33 5.40
N GLY A 131 -10.96 -9.50 4.86
CA GLY A 131 -11.59 -10.59 5.62
C GLY A 131 -10.66 -11.26 6.63
N ALA A 132 -9.35 -11.00 6.54
CA ALA A 132 -8.33 -11.36 7.54
C ALA A 132 -7.94 -10.18 8.44
N GLU A 133 -8.76 -9.13 8.47
CA GLU A 133 -8.56 -7.93 9.29
C GLU A 133 -7.30 -7.12 8.97
N MET A 134 -6.71 -7.33 7.76
CA MET A 134 -5.67 -6.43 7.29
C MET A 134 -6.22 -5.01 7.19
N SER A 135 -5.47 -4.02 7.65
CA SER A 135 -5.93 -2.62 7.59
C SER A 135 -6.11 -2.14 6.15
N ASP A 136 -7.03 -1.18 5.92
CA ASP A 136 -7.26 -0.58 4.60
C ASP A 136 -5.97 -0.09 3.93
N TRP A 137 -5.08 0.53 4.69
CA TRP A 137 -3.76 0.96 4.22
C TRP A 137 -2.82 -0.21 3.95
N GLY A 138 -2.84 -1.23 4.81
CA GLY A 138 -2.10 -2.47 4.61
C GLY A 138 -2.45 -3.11 3.27
N VAL A 139 -3.74 -3.23 2.96
CA VAL A 139 -4.22 -3.74 1.68
C VAL A 139 -3.80 -2.85 0.51
N ALA A 140 -3.89 -1.52 0.65
CA ALA A 140 -3.47 -0.60 -0.41
C ALA A 140 -1.97 -0.74 -0.72
N PHE A 141 -1.13 -0.88 0.29
CA PHE A 141 0.31 -1.11 0.11
C PHE A 141 0.60 -2.50 -0.44
N TRP A 142 -0.03 -3.53 0.09
CA TRP A 142 0.12 -4.90 -0.40
C TRP A 142 -0.17 -5.00 -1.90
N LEU A 143 -1.23 -4.37 -2.38
CA LEU A 143 -1.62 -4.36 -3.79
C LEU A 143 -0.64 -3.61 -4.69
N THR A 144 0.12 -2.67 -4.14
CA THR A 144 1.02 -1.77 -4.89
C THR A 144 2.51 -2.05 -4.64
N GLU A 145 2.86 -3.00 -3.79
CA GLU A 145 4.24 -3.41 -3.54
C GLU A 145 4.73 -4.35 -4.64
N PRO A 146 5.93 -4.11 -5.21
CA PRO A 146 6.57 -5.07 -6.10
C PRO A 146 6.86 -6.39 -5.37
N MET A 147 6.57 -7.52 -6.02
CA MET A 147 6.75 -8.85 -5.43
C MET A 147 7.63 -9.74 -6.30
N ASP A 148 8.67 -10.33 -5.72
CA ASP A 148 9.68 -11.11 -6.45
C ASP A 148 9.09 -12.32 -7.18
N PHE A 149 8.10 -12.99 -6.58
CA PHE A 149 7.46 -14.18 -7.15
C PHE A 149 6.65 -13.90 -8.44
N ILE A 150 6.40 -12.63 -8.78
CA ILE A 150 5.80 -12.18 -10.03
C ILE A 150 6.78 -11.26 -10.82
N GLY A 151 8.08 -11.50 -10.66
CA GLY A 151 9.12 -10.80 -11.41
C GLY A 151 9.28 -9.33 -11.04
N GLY A 152 9.08 -8.96 -9.78
CA GLY A 152 9.18 -7.58 -9.29
C GLY A 152 8.01 -6.68 -9.72
N ARG A 153 6.94 -7.26 -10.29
CA ARG A 153 5.72 -6.51 -10.62
C ARG A 153 4.81 -6.38 -9.40
N ARG A 154 3.91 -5.42 -9.45
CA ARG A 154 2.91 -5.21 -8.39
C ARG A 154 1.70 -6.11 -8.64
N PRO A 155 0.98 -6.58 -7.63
CA PRO A 155 -0.27 -7.30 -7.78
C PRO A 155 -1.28 -6.62 -8.71
N ILE A 156 -1.36 -5.28 -8.67
CA ILE A 156 -2.25 -4.52 -9.56
C ILE A 156 -1.85 -4.55 -11.05
N ASP A 157 -0.61 -4.90 -11.37
CA ASP A 157 -0.10 -4.91 -12.74
C ASP A 157 -0.36 -6.24 -13.46
N VAL A 158 -0.81 -7.28 -12.72
CA VAL A 158 -0.99 -8.65 -13.22
C VAL A 158 -2.42 -9.17 -13.06
N LEU A 159 -3.37 -8.27 -12.83
CA LEU A 159 -4.77 -8.65 -12.55
C LEU A 159 -5.46 -9.37 -13.71
N ASP A 160 -5.06 -9.06 -14.95
CA ASP A 160 -5.68 -9.61 -16.17
C ASP A 160 -4.91 -10.84 -16.71
N ASP A 161 -3.77 -11.20 -16.11
CA ASP A 161 -3.04 -12.43 -16.42
C ASP A 161 -3.51 -13.55 -15.47
N GLU A 162 -4.25 -14.53 -16.01
CA GLU A 162 -4.84 -15.60 -15.19
C GLU A 162 -3.80 -16.40 -14.40
N GLY A 163 -2.65 -16.70 -15.00
CA GLY A 163 -1.58 -17.48 -14.36
C GLY A 163 -0.95 -16.73 -13.22
N GLU A 164 -0.57 -15.49 -13.45
CA GLU A 164 0.07 -14.65 -12.45
C GLU A 164 -0.89 -14.19 -11.37
N PHE A 165 -2.13 -13.87 -11.75
CA PHE A 165 -3.17 -13.59 -10.77
C PHE A 165 -3.43 -14.77 -9.83
N GLY A 166 -3.34 -16.01 -10.34
CA GLY A 166 -3.42 -17.22 -9.53
C GLY A 166 -2.34 -17.25 -8.43
N LEU A 167 -1.09 -16.89 -8.76
CA LEU A 167 0.01 -16.77 -7.79
C LEU A 167 -0.25 -15.65 -6.76
N VAL A 168 -0.72 -14.50 -7.23
CA VAL A 168 -1.08 -13.37 -6.36
C VAL A 168 -2.19 -13.75 -5.38
N LEU A 169 -3.22 -14.44 -5.85
CA LEU A 169 -4.33 -14.87 -4.99
C LEU A 169 -3.88 -15.91 -3.96
N ALA A 170 -3.06 -16.87 -4.36
CA ALA A 170 -2.48 -17.86 -3.44
C ALA A 170 -1.63 -17.18 -2.35
N ARG A 171 -0.82 -16.19 -2.72
CA ARG A 171 -0.04 -15.40 -1.77
C ARG A 171 -0.94 -14.61 -0.82
N ALA A 172 -1.98 -13.94 -1.31
CA ALA A 172 -2.94 -13.23 -0.48
C ALA A 172 -3.61 -14.16 0.55
N GLN A 173 -3.94 -15.40 0.15
CA GLN A 173 -4.52 -16.40 1.05
C GLN A 173 -3.54 -16.85 2.13
N ALA A 174 -2.27 -17.04 1.79
CA ALA A 174 -1.23 -17.38 2.75
C ALA A 174 -1.04 -16.25 3.78
N ASP A 175 -0.85 -15.00 3.32
CA ASP A 175 -0.69 -13.85 4.21
C ASP A 175 -1.92 -13.62 5.10
N ALA A 176 -3.13 -13.86 4.58
CA ALA A 176 -4.37 -13.82 5.34
C ALA A 176 -4.45 -14.93 6.39
N GLY A 177 -3.92 -16.12 6.09
CA GLY A 177 -3.81 -17.24 7.03
C GLY A 177 -2.87 -16.89 8.19
N ASP A 178 -1.71 -16.33 7.90
CA ASP A 178 -0.71 -15.94 8.89
C ASP A 178 -1.26 -14.84 9.84
N LEU A 179 -1.99 -13.86 9.29
CA LEU A 179 -2.64 -12.81 10.10
C LEU A 179 -3.67 -13.40 11.08
N LYS A 180 -4.49 -14.34 10.63
CA LYS A 180 -5.49 -15.00 11.50
C LYS A 180 -4.87 -15.89 12.57
N ALA A 181 -3.72 -16.49 12.29
CA ALA A 181 -3.00 -17.30 13.27
C ALA A 181 -2.30 -16.48 14.35
N ALA A 182 -2.06 -15.18 14.09
CA ALA A 182 -1.39 -14.27 15.01
C ALA A 182 -2.35 -13.57 15.98
N HIS A 183 -3.67 -13.76 15.83
CA HIS A 183 -4.73 -13.22 16.69
C HIS A 183 -5.45 -14.32 17.46
#